data_4ae0624fa9706e2639c5d6d89bdddd59
#
_entry.id   4ae0624fa9706e2639c5d6d89bdddd59
#
_cell.length_a   1.000
_cell.length_b   1.000
_cell.length_c   1.000
_cell.angle_alpha   90.00
_cell.angle_beta   90.00
_cell.angle_gamma   90.00
#
_symmetry.space_group_name_H-M   'P 1'
#
loop_
_entity.id
_entity.type
_entity.pdbx_description
1 polymer ?
#
loop_
_entity_poly.entity_id
_entity_poly.type
_entity_poly.pdbx_seq_one_letter_code
_entity_poly.pdbx_strand_id
1 'polypeptide(L)'
;MAQRDVLAGAGGVLLGAARTDHVGRRAVLVVRGDADTTEFTDLARTMGIRIVEVVKQRGRDDPRTYVGRGRLDEIGDLLRSAPDGHAWHGVDLVLMHTNATPRQLVATSTVLGVEVWDRVRLLLALFTAHAASVEARTQVRIARLRSDRTVLRELISQETTGERAGYGGAGATGATEVLVALGREIEGLRKRLQRHARAQSERRRQRTRSGAKTVGLAGYTNAGKSSLFRALSGKSVLVEDRLFSTLETTVGRMEASPRVLLADTIGFIDALPSETLEAFRATLAEALECDLLLLMADASDDASELLRRLGTSIREVQDRLEEEDVEVMVVLTKVDLIDTQERQHVKDVVADIGLLDPHFVSSHTGEGMVALRDAILTRLHGPARVLRIAPPEDEGRPTAALEDAVRKAGLVLERRENEGAVDLLLWCDGADLERLMAQAPDRLSVVGEGVEAFRS
;
A
#
# COMPACT_ATOMS: atom_id res chain seq x y z
N MET A 1 23.09 16.90 28.92
CA MET A 1 21.61 16.93 28.86
C MET A 1 21.15 17.17 27.44
N ALA A 2 21.63 18.19 26.72
CA ALA A 2 21.24 18.51 25.35
C ALA A 2 21.44 17.38 24.29
N GLN A 3 22.48 16.57 24.41
CA GLN A 3 22.72 15.43 23.48
C GLN A 3 21.68 14.30 23.56
N ARG A 4 21.14 14.04 24.77
CA ARG A 4 20.06 13.05 24.95
C ARG A 4 18.75 13.52 24.34
N ASP A 5 18.48 14.82 24.37
CA ASP A 5 17.21 15.40 23.88
C ASP A 5 17.20 15.51 22.34
N VAL A 6 18.35 15.76 21.71
CA VAL A 6 18.47 15.73 20.25
C VAL A 6 18.37 14.31 19.68
N LEU A 7 18.87 13.31 20.41
CA LEU A 7 18.66 11.89 20.06
C LEU A 7 17.22 11.43 20.33
N ALA A 8 16.56 11.99 21.35
CA ALA A 8 15.13 11.82 21.55
C ALA A 8 14.32 12.45 20.40
N GLY A 9 14.74 13.64 19.92
CA GLY A 9 14.20 14.26 18.69
C GLY A 9 14.43 13.41 17.42
N ALA A 10 15.38 12.49 17.45
CA ALA A 10 15.65 11.56 16.35
C ALA A 10 14.82 10.27 16.38
N GLY A 11 13.86 10.11 17.28
CA GLY A 11 12.93 8.98 17.24
C GLY A 11 12.90 8.08 18.46
N GLY A 12 13.33 8.53 19.63
CA GLY A 12 13.14 7.84 20.88
C GLY A 12 14.29 7.94 21.88
N VAL A 13 13.97 7.75 23.13
CA VAL A 13 14.87 7.86 24.31
C VAL A 13 16.09 6.94 24.24
N LEU A 14 16.08 5.96 23.34
CA LEU A 14 17.21 5.08 23.03
C LEU A 14 17.22 4.83 21.52
N LEU A 15 18.38 4.97 20.88
CA LEU A 15 18.60 4.52 19.50
C LEU A 15 18.06 3.09 19.33
N GLY A 16 17.05 2.93 18.45
CA GLY A 16 16.43 1.64 18.18
C GLY A 16 15.21 1.28 19.03
N ALA A 17 14.85 2.03 20.08
CA ALA A 17 13.59 1.84 20.80
C ALA A 17 12.47 2.63 20.11
N ALA A 18 11.54 1.91 19.48
CA ALA A 18 10.36 2.53 18.88
C ALA A 18 9.34 2.83 19.97
N ARG A 19 8.99 4.10 20.17
CA ARG A 19 7.74 4.44 20.84
C ARG A 19 6.63 4.00 19.89
N THR A 20 5.76 3.10 20.30
CA THR A 20 4.67 2.55 19.47
C THR A 20 3.35 3.24 19.74
N ASP A 21 3.26 4.01 20.84
CA ASP A 21 2.06 4.75 21.22
C ASP A 21 2.33 6.26 21.16
N HIS A 22 1.59 6.93 20.29
CA HIS A 22 1.64 8.38 20.08
C HIS A 22 0.29 9.03 20.33
N VAL A 23 -0.68 8.26 20.82
CA VAL A 23 -2.04 8.75 21.10
C VAL A 23 -2.00 9.87 22.13
N GLY A 24 -2.68 10.97 21.82
CA GLY A 24 -2.79 12.14 22.67
C GLY A 24 -1.60 13.10 22.63
N ARG A 25 -0.55 12.81 21.87
CA ARG A 25 0.54 13.78 21.66
C ARG A 25 0.02 15.05 21.01
N ARG A 26 0.56 16.18 21.41
CA ARG A 26 0.22 17.50 20.87
C ARG A 26 1.36 18.00 20.00
N ALA A 27 1.02 18.38 18.77
CA ALA A 27 2.01 18.82 17.81
C ALA A 27 1.66 20.17 17.19
N VAL A 28 2.68 20.93 16.81
CA VAL A 28 2.60 22.08 15.91
C VAL A 28 3.10 21.64 14.53
N LEU A 29 2.34 21.94 13.49
CA LEU A 29 2.74 21.68 12.10
C LEU A 29 3.35 22.94 11.49
N VAL A 30 4.56 22.83 11.01
CA VAL A 30 5.30 23.92 10.34
C VAL A 30 5.29 23.69 8.84
N VAL A 31 4.84 24.69 8.09
CA VAL A 31 4.61 24.60 6.63
C VAL A 31 5.25 25.77 5.91
N ARG A 32 5.89 25.50 4.77
CA ARG A 32 6.39 26.54 3.86
C ARG A 32 5.41 26.76 2.71
N GLY A 33 5.12 28.03 2.45
CA GLY A 33 4.15 28.42 1.41
C GLY A 33 2.72 28.07 1.75
N ASP A 34 1.94 27.79 0.71
CA ASP A 34 0.52 27.41 0.78
C ASP A 34 0.32 25.94 0.35
N ALA A 35 1.26 25.07 0.74
CA ALA A 35 1.15 23.64 0.43
C ALA A 35 -0.12 23.04 1.07
N ASP A 36 -0.76 22.10 0.37
CA ASP A 36 -1.84 21.30 0.94
C ASP A 36 -1.29 20.40 2.04
N THR A 37 -1.90 20.51 3.20
CA THR A 37 -1.51 19.77 4.41
C THR A 37 -2.48 18.65 4.78
N THR A 38 -3.51 18.43 3.97
CA THR A 38 -4.60 17.50 4.26
C THR A 38 -4.09 16.09 4.54
N GLU A 39 -3.32 15.53 3.60
CA GLU A 39 -2.73 14.21 3.75
C GLU A 39 -1.83 14.11 4.99
N PHE A 40 -0.96 15.10 5.20
CA PHE A 40 -0.05 15.10 6.35
C PHE A 40 -0.78 15.18 7.69
N THR A 41 -1.86 15.96 7.73
CA THR A 41 -2.73 16.08 8.91
C THR A 41 -3.47 14.78 9.19
N ASP A 42 -3.95 14.10 8.16
CA ASP A 42 -4.62 12.81 8.28
C ASP A 42 -3.65 11.69 8.72
N LEU A 43 -2.40 11.72 8.25
CA LEU A 43 -1.34 10.84 8.76
C LEU A 43 -1.11 11.04 10.27
N ALA A 44 -0.98 12.29 10.71
CA ALA A 44 -0.80 12.62 12.12
C ALA A 44 -2.02 12.18 12.96
N ARG A 45 -3.24 12.43 12.46
CA ARG A 45 -4.50 12.01 13.10
C ARG A 45 -4.60 10.48 13.24
N THR A 46 -4.20 9.74 12.19
CA THR A 46 -4.16 8.27 12.22
C THR A 46 -3.27 7.74 13.33
N MET A 47 -2.19 8.45 13.66
CA MET A 47 -1.29 8.14 14.78
C MET A 47 -1.83 8.60 16.14
N GLY A 48 -3.01 9.23 16.20
CA GLY A 48 -3.55 9.83 17.40
C GLY A 48 -2.83 11.12 17.84
N ILE A 49 -2.03 11.72 16.96
CA ILE A 49 -1.33 13.00 17.19
C ILE A 49 -2.30 14.13 16.89
N ARG A 50 -2.47 15.04 17.87
CA ARG A 50 -3.31 16.22 17.72
C ARG A 50 -2.47 17.42 17.26
N ILE A 51 -2.67 17.87 16.02
CA ILE A 51 -2.12 19.14 15.55
C ILE A 51 -2.93 20.27 16.18
N VAL A 52 -2.27 21.09 17.00
CA VAL A 52 -2.92 22.18 17.74
C VAL A 52 -2.90 23.47 16.93
N GLU A 53 -1.90 23.65 16.09
CA GLU A 53 -1.77 24.82 15.22
C GLU A 53 -0.92 24.49 13.98
N VAL A 54 -1.25 25.15 12.86
CA VAL A 54 -0.46 25.11 11.61
C VAL A 54 0.25 26.45 11.43
N VAL A 55 1.57 26.45 11.55
CA VAL A 55 2.42 27.62 11.41
C VAL A 55 2.90 27.72 9.99
N LYS A 56 2.40 28.70 9.24
CA LYS A 56 2.82 28.93 7.85
C LYS A 56 3.88 30.02 7.77
N GLN A 57 4.90 29.80 6.93
CA GLN A 57 5.87 30.83 6.57
C GLN A 57 6.04 30.91 5.06
N ARG A 58 5.87 32.09 4.47
CA ARG A 58 6.09 32.35 3.04
C ARG A 58 7.57 32.39 2.69
N GLY A 59 7.89 32.16 1.44
CA GLY A 59 9.24 32.21 0.87
C GLY A 59 9.85 30.82 0.64
N ARG A 60 11.17 30.77 0.33
CA ARG A 60 11.89 29.53 0.05
C ARG A 60 12.31 28.84 1.35
N ASP A 61 12.53 27.54 1.30
CA ASP A 61 13.05 26.75 2.41
C ASP A 61 14.42 27.26 2.86
N ASP A 62 14.60 27.35 4.17
CA ASP A 62 15.94 27.59 4.73
C ASP A 62 16.73 26.28 4.67
N PRO A 63 17.94 26.28 4.06
CA PRO A 63 18.72 25.04 3.90
C PRO A 63 19.25 24.49 5.23
N ARG A 64 19.21 25.27 6.33
CA ARG A 64 19.67 24.85 7.66
C ARG A 64 18.54 24.43 8.59
N THR A 65 17.40 25.13 8.55
CA THR A 65 16.34 25.01 9.56
C THR A 65 14.95 24.87 8.98
N TYR A 66 14.81 24.74 7.64
CA TYR A 66 13.54 24.69 6.91
C TYR A 66 12.74 26.00 6.97
N VAL A 67 12.56 26.58 8.15
CA VAL A 67 11.99 27.93 8.35
C VAL A 67 13.09 28.89 8.80
N GLY A 68 12.90 30.18 8.52
CA GLY A 68 13.86 31.21 8.90
C GLY A 68 14.07 31.23 10.42
N ARG A 69 15.32 31.58 10.83
CA ARG A 69 15.73 31.50 12.25
C ARG A 69 14.83 32.30 13.19
N GLY A 70 14.46 33.53 12.82
CA GLY A 70 13.57 34.35 13.65
C GLY A 70 12.20 33.67 13.90
N ARG A 71 11.65 33.03 12.87
CA ARG A 71 10.41 32.26 13.04
C ARG A 71 10.59 31.04 13.93
N LEU A 72 11.76 30.40 13.82
CA LEU A 72 12.09 29.25 14.65
C LEU A 72 12.28 29.65 16.12
N ASP A 73 12.89 30.80 16.37
CA ASP A 73 13.05 31.35 17.72
C ASP A 73 11.67 31.70 18.34
N GLU A 74 10.76 32.32 17.57
CA GLU A 74 9.37 32.58 18.00
C GLU A 74 8.63 31.28 18.38
N ILE A 75 8.75 30.23 17.55
CA ILE A 75 8.17 28.92 17.85
C ILE A 75 8.77 28.36 19.15
N GLY A 76 10.10 28.44 19.31
CA GLY A 76 10.78 27.98 20.50
C GLY A 76 10.37 28.73 21.77
N ASP A 77 10.15 30.04 21.69
CA ASP A 77 9.69 30.85 22.80
C ASP A 77 8.26 30.47 23.20
N LEU A 78 7.35 30.30 22.24
CA LEU A 78 5.98 29.83 22.48
C LEU A 78 5.96 28.44 23.14
N LEU A 79 6.77 27.52 22.66
CA LEU A 79 6.87 26.15 23.23
C LEU A 79 7.33 26.18 24.69
N ARG A 80 8.24 27.10 25.06
CA ARG A 80 8.78 27.22 26.42
C ARG A 80 7.89 28.00 27.39
N SER A 81 7.14 28.98 26.88
CA SER A 81 6.43 29.96 27.70
C SER A 81 4.91 29.86 27.67
N ALA A 82 4.34 28.92 26.92
CA ALA A 82 2.89 28.77 26.79
C ALA A 82 2.22 28.48 28.14
N PRO A 83 1.36 29.38 28.65
CA PRO A 83 0.71 29.19 29.93
C PRO A 83 -0.38 28.10 29.84
N ASP A 84 -0.84 27.66 31.01
CA ASP A 84 -1.99 26.76 31.13
C ASP A 84 -3.19 27.33 30.38
N GLY A 85 -3.85 26.50 29.58
CA GLY A 85 -4.99 26.89 28.73
C GLY A 85 -4.62 27.45 27.35
N HIS A 86 -3.37 27.77 27.07
CA HIS A 86 -2.93 28.13 25.74
C HIS A 86 -2.89 26.92 24.81
N ALA A 87 -3.16 27.12 23.50
CA ALA A 87 -3.15 26.03 22.52
C ALA A 87 -1.81 25.29 22.45
N TRP A 88 -0.70 25.95 22.76
CA TRP A 88 0.66 25.38 22.73
C TRP A 88 1.10 24.75 24.03
N HIS A 89 0.30 24.85 25.11
CA HIS A 89 0.65 24.22 26.37
C HIS A 89 0.72 22.69 26.22
N GLY A 90 1.82 22.10 26.67
CA GLY A 90 2.05 20.65 26.58
C GLY A 90 2.33 20.13 25.15
N VAL A 91 2.69 21.00 24.21
CA VAL A 91 3.21 20.59 22.90
C VAL A 91 4.58 19.95 23.09
N ASP A 92 4.71 18.69 22.69
CA ASP A 92 5.93 17.88 22.83
C ASP A 92 6.53 17.46 21.48
N LEU A 93 5.91 17.88 20.37
CA LEU A 93 6.28 17.50 19.01
C LEU A 93 6.12 18.66 18.04
N VAL A 94 7.10 18.85 17.16
CA VAL A 94 6.99 19.72 16.00
C VAL A 94 7.05 18.88 14.73
N LEU A 95 6.09 19.05 13.86
CA LEU A 95 5.98 18.39 12.58
C LEU A 95 6.42 19.34 11.47
N MET A 96 7.29 18.91 10.58
CA MET A 96 7.77 19.67 9.42
C MET A 96 7.13 19.11 8.16
N HIS A 97 6.37 19.93 7.43
CA HIS A 97 5.72 19.53 6.17
C HIS A 97 6.72 19.44 5.02
N THR A 98 7.72 18.59 5.16
CA THR A 98 8.78 18.35 4.14
C THR A 98 9.48 17.02 4.41
N ASN A 99 10.26 16.54 3.45
CA ASN A 99 11.31 15.55 3.66
C ASN A 99 12.57 16.28 4.07
N ALA A 100 12.77 16.47 5.38
CA ALA A 100 13.85 17.30 5.89
C ALA A 100 15.23 16.63 5.70
N THR A 101 16.24 17.47 5.42
CA THR A 101 17.62 17.00 5.47
C THR A 101 18.03 16.70 6.91
N PRO A 102 18.99 15.79 7.15
CA PRO A 102 19.52 15.53 8.49
C PRO A 102 19.96 16.79 9.22
N ARG A 103 20.56 17.73 8.47
CA ARG A 103 20.97 19.04 8.98
C ARG A 103 19.80 19.89 9.47
N GLN A 104 18.71 19.93 8.71
CA GLN A 104 17.50 20.66 9.12
C GLN A 104 16.86 20.05 10.37
N LEU A 105 16.78 18.72 10.45
CA LEU A 105 16.23 18.03 11.62
C LEU A 105 17.04 18.33 12.88
N VAL A 106 18.37 18.20 12.81
CA VAL A 106 19.28 18.45 13.93
C VAL A 106 19.21 19.91 14.36
N ALA A 107 19.36 20.84 13.43
CA ALA A 107 19.38 22.27 13.74
C ALA A 107 18.04 22.74 14.33
N THR A 108 16.91 22.30 13.77
CA THR A 108 15.58 22.65 14.25
C THR A 108 15.31 22.07 15.64
N SER A 109 15.62 20.79 15.86
CA SER A 109 15.45 20.14 17.17
C SER A 109 16.32 20.78 18.26
N THR A 110 17.55 21.17 17.92
CA THR A 110 18.46 21.85 18.85
C THR A 110 17.93 23.22 19.30
N VAL A 111 17.34 24.00 18.40
CA VAL A 111 16.77 25.31 18.72
C VAL A 111 15.47 25.20 19.50
N LEU A 112 14.60 24.28 19.10
CA LEU A 112 13.26 24.14 19.71
C LEU A 112 13.30 23.40 21.07
N GLY A 113 14.27 22.51 21.27
CA GLY A 113 14.36 21.69 22.50
C GLY A 113 13.26 20.64 22.64
N VAL A 114 12.50 20.37 21.58
CA VAL A 114 11.46 19.35 21.52
C VAL A 114 11.74 18.39 20.36
N GLU A 115 10.99 17.28 20.34
CA GLU A 115 11.06 16.31 19.26
C GLU A 115 10.57 16.91 17.94
N VAL A 116 11.32 16.72 16.86
CA VAL A 116 10.99 17.22 15.52
C VAL A 116 10.90 16.06 14.54
N TRP A 117 9.76 15.95 13.88
CA TRP A 117 9.53 14.96 12.84
C TRP A 117 9.28 15.62 11.50
N ASP A 118 9.90 15.09 10.49
CA ASP A 118 9.55 15.33 9.10
C ASP A 118 8.54 14.29 8.59
N ARG A 119 8.18 14.38 7.31
CA ARG A 119 7.27 13.43 6.66
C ARG A 119 7.77 11.98 6.78
N VAL A 120 9.07 11.77 6.59
CA VAL A 120 9.67 10.43 6.65
C VAL A 120 9.51 9.80 8.02
N ARG A 121 9.78 10.59 9.08
CA ARG A 121 9.67 10.12 10.47
C ARG A 121 8.23 9.83 10.86
N LEU A 122 7.29 10.69 10.45
CA LEU A 122 5.87 10.45 10.68
C LEU A 122 5.41 9.14 10.03
N LEU A 123 5.81 8.89 8.78
CA LEU A 123 5.50 7.66 8.07
C LEU A 123 6.15 6.43 8.70
N LEU A 124 7.42 6.52 9.10
CA LEU A 124 8.11 5.42 9.79
C LEU A 124 7.49 5.11 11.15
N ALA A 125 6.99 6.11 11.87
CA ALA A 125 6.26 5.92 13.10
C ALA A 125 4.92 5.21 12.85
N LEU A 126 4.16 5.66 11.85
CA LEU A 126 2.91 5.05 11.41
C LEU A 126 3.13 3.58 11.02
N PHE A 127 4.11 3.31 10.20
CA PHE A 127 4.45 1.95 9.78
C PHE A 127 4.92 1.07 10.95
N THR A 128 5.61 1.64 11.93
CA THR A 128 6.00 0.91 13.15
C THR A 128 4.78 0.48 13.95
N ALA A 129 3.76 1.34 14.03
CA ALA A 129 2.52 1.06 14.77
C ALA A 129 1.64 -0.02 14.08
N HIS A 130 1.67 -0.08 12.74
CA HIS A 130 0.79 -0.95 11.97
C HIS A 130 1.45 -2.23 11.43
N ALA A 131 2.78 -2.38 11.58
CA ALA A 131 3.49 -3.58 11.14
C ALA A 131 3.13 -4.79 12.00
N ALA A 132 2.30 -5.70 11.49
CA ALA A 132 1.86 -6.90 12.20
C ALA A 132 2.82 -8.08 11.97
N SER A 133 3.37 -8.27 10.74
CA SER A 133 4.27 -9.37 10.44
C SER A 133 5.71 -9.13 10.93
N VAL A 134 6.46 -10.22 11.02
CA VAL A 134 7.90 -10.18 11.32
C VAL A 134 8.67 -9.49 10.19
N GLU A 135 8.21 -9.64 8.95
CA GLU A 135 8.82 -9.06 7.76
C GLU A 135 8.62 -7.56 7.72
N ALA A 136 7.38 -7.09 7.81
CA ALA A 136 7.06 -5.66 7.84
C ALA A 136 7.78 -4.97 9.00
N ARG A 137 7.75 -5.54 10.20
CA ARG A 137 8.52 -5.02 11.36
C ARG A 137 10.01 -4.95 11.10
N THR A 138 10.57 -5.95 10.41
CA THR A 138 12.00 -5.96 10.07
C THR A 138 12.34 -4.90 9.05
N GLN A 139 11.50 -4.71 8.02
CA GLN A 139 11.67 -3.68 7.00
C GLN A 139 11.59 -2.27 7.58
N VAL A 140 10.53 -1.99 8.37
CA VAL A 140 10.35 -0.69 9.04
C VAL A 140 11.54 -0.41 9.98
N ARG A 141 12.01 -1.42 10.72
CA ARG A 141 13.19 -1.28 11.59
C ARG A 141 14.45 -0.94 10.80
N ILE A 142 14.69 -1.57 9.65
CA ILE A 142 15.81 -1.23 8.77
C ILE A 142 15.71 0.22 8.29
N ALA A 143 14.54 0.66 7.79
CA ALA A 143 14.34 2.02 7.33
C ALA A 143 14.59 3.04 8.44
N ARG A 144 14.06 2.79 9.63
CA ARG A 144 14.26 3.62 10.81
C ARG A 144 15.73 3.71 11.22
N LEU A 145 16.43 2.58 11.33
CA LEU A 145 17.85 2.55 11.69
C LEU A 145 18.72 3.26 10.66
N ARG A 146 18.35 3.22 9.35
CA ARG A 146 19.03 4.01 8.31
C ARG A 146 18.81 5.51 8.52
N SER A 147 17.58 5.94 8.75
CA SER A 147 17.25 7.34 9.03
C SER A 147 18.01 7.84 10.28
N ASP A 148 17.96 7.08 11.39
CA ASP A 148 18.65 7.43 12.62
C ASP A 148 20.19 7.50 12.43
N ARG A 149 20.76 6.56 11.66
CA ARG A 149 22.19 6.56 11.32
C ARG A 149 22.61 7.80 10.53
N THR A 150 21.75 8.29 9.63
CA THR A 150 22.03 9.47 8.81
C THR A 150 22.03 10.74 9.69
N VAL A 151 21.04 10.86 10.59
CA VAL A 151 20.97 11.98 11.55
C VAL A 151 22.13 11.95 12.55
N LEU A 152 22.50 10.78 13.05
CA LEU A 152 23.64 10.63 13.97
C LEU A 152 24.97 11.04 13.31
N ARG A 153 25.16 10.72 12.02
CA ARG A 153 26.33 11.19 11.26
C ARG A 153 26.39 12.71 11.19
N GLU A 154 25.26 13.36 10.95
CA GLU A 154 25.20 14.83 10.91
C GLU A 154 25.51 15.44 12.27
N LEU A 155 24.99 14.88 13.36
CA LEU A 155 25.31 15.30 14.73
C LEU A 155 26.80 15.25 15.00
N ILE A 156 27.46 14.12 14.69
CA ILE A 156 28.91 13.96 14.86
C ILE A 156 29.67 14.95 14.01
N SER A 157 29.25 15.19 12.76
CA SER A 157 29.88 16.16 11.86
C SER A 157 29.80 17.58 12.41
N GLN A 158 28.70 17.98 13.02
CA GLN A 158 28.53 19.31 13.61
C GLN A 158 29.38 19.48 14.87
N GLU A 159 29.50 18.45 15.72
CA GLU A 159 30.38 18.48 16.89
C GLU A 159 31.86 18.61 16.50
N THR A 160 32.29 17.81 15.51
CA THR A 160 33.71 17.87 15.05
C THR A 160 34.06 19.16 14.34
N THR A 161 33.10 19.86 13.73
CA THR A 161 33.33 21.13 13.04
C THR A 161 33.31 22.32 14.02
N GLY A 162 32.64 22.18 15.17
CA GLY A 162 32.54 23.20 16.23
C GLY A 162 33.69 23.16 17.25
N GLU A 163 34.37 22.03 17.38
CA GLU A 163 35.51 21.88 18.29
C GLU A 163 36.84 22.26 17.59
N ARG A 164 37.57 23.23 18.19
CA ARG A 164 38.98 23.47 17.83
C ARG A 164 39.75 22.17 18.02
N ALA A 165 40.50 21.76 17.01
CA ALA A 165 41.39 20.59 17.06
C ALA A 165 42.25 20.62 18.33
N GLY A 166 41.93 19.79 19.31
CA GLY A 166 42.77 19.68 20.49
C GLY A 166 42.22 19.01 21.74
N TYR A 167 40.95 18.98 21.98
CA TYR A 167 40.37 18.36 23.19
C TYR A 167 38.98 17.79 22.94
N GLY A 168 38.85 16.44 22.81
CA GLY A 168 37.54 15.83 22.70
C GLY A 168 37.46 14.40 22.18
N GLY A 169 38.48 13.58 22.41
CA GLY A 169 38.52 12.20 21.86
C GLY A 169 37.47 11.23 22.39
N ALA A 170 36.85 11.46 23.54
CA ALA A 170 35.97 10.48 24.17
C ALA A 170 34.52 10.48 23.64
N GLY A 171 33.95 11.64 23.27
CA GLY A 171 32.59 11.74 22.76
C GLY A 171 32.47 11.27 21.32
N ALA A 172 33.36 11.64 20.44
CA ALA A 172 33.43 11.24 19.04
C ALA A 172 33.67 9.71 18.89
N THR A 173 34.46 9.11 19.78
CA THR A 173 34.73 7.66 19.79
C THR A 173 33.45 6.86 20.11
N GLY A 174 32.70 7.26 21.13
CA GLY A 174 31.45 6.60 21.51
C GLY A 174 30.37 6.70 20.44
N ALA A 175 30.23 7.86 19.81
CA ALA A 175 29.25 8.04 18.72
C ALA A 175 29.63 7.23 17.46
N THR A 176 30.92 7.09 17.16
CA THR A 176 31.41 6.25 16.06
C THR A 176 31.13 4.76 16.33
N GLU A 177 31.30 4.28 17.56
CA GLU A 177 30.94 2.91 17.96
C GLU A 177 29.46 2.63 17.75
N VAL A 178 28.57 3.59 18.11
CA VAL A 178 27.13 3.48 17.87
C VAL A 178 26.83 3.39 16.37
N LEU A 179 27.49 4.18 15.50
CA LEU A 179 27.32 4.07 14.05
C LEU A 179 27.71 2.71 13.50
N VAL A 180 28.78 2.11 14.02
CA VAL A 180 29.21 0.77 13.65
C VAL A 180 28.22 -0.29 14.12
N ALA A 181 27.69 -0.15 15.33
CA ALA A 181 26.68 -1.06 15.88
C ALA A 181 25.39 -1.02 15.07
N LEU A 182 24.89 0.19 14.71
CA LEU A 182 23.75 0.36 13.83
C LEU A 182 23.97 -0.31 12.45
N GLY A 183 25.17 -0.13 11.89
CA GLY A 183 25.54 -0.78 10.61
C GLY A 183 25.46 -2.31 10.67
N ARG A 184 25.97 -2.92 11.75
CA ARG A 184 25.92 -4.37 11.97
C ARG A 184 24.49 -4.86 12.16
N GLU A 185 23.66 -4.12 12.90
CA GLU A 185 22.26 -4.46 13.12
C GLU A 185 21.49 -4.43 11.80
N ILE A 186 21.62 -3.37 10.99
CA ILE A 186 21.02 -3.26 9.66
C ILE A 186 21.38 -4.48 8.79
N GLU A 187 22.66 -4.85 8.77
CA GLU A 187 23.12 -5.99 7.96
C GLU A 187 22.56 -7.33 8.47
N GLY A 188 22.48 -7.52 9.78
CA GLY A 188 21.84 -8.68 10.39
C GLY A 188 20.36 -8.81 10.02
N LEU A 189 19.63 -7.70 10.08
CA LEU A 189 18.22 -7.63 9.70
C LEU A 189 18.00 -7.87 8.18
N ARG A 190 18.89 -7.34 7.32
CA ARG A 190 18.85 -7.61 5.87
C ARG A 190 19.03 -9.08 5.54
N LYS A 191 20.00 -9.76 6.18
CA LYS A 191 20.20 -11.21 6.01
C LYS A 191 18.98 -12.03 6.45
N ARG A 192 18.30 -11.58 7.52
CA ARG A 192 17.06 -12.20 7.96
C ARG A 192 15.96 -12.01 6.94
N LEU A 193 15.76 -10.80 6.41
CA LEU A 193 14.78 -10.48 5.39
C LEU A 193 14.99 -11.29 4.10
N GLN A 194 16.24 -11.42 3.63
CA GLN A 194 16.56 -12.24 2.44
C GLN A 194 16.21 -13.73 2.63
N ARG A 195 16.39 -14.28 3.84
CA ARG A 195 15.97 -15.67 4.13
C ARG A 195 14.46 -15.83 4.06
N HIS A 196 13.71 -14.85 4.57
CA HIS A 196 12.25 -14.85 4.46
C HIS A 196 11.78 -14.73 3.01
N ALA A 197 12.35 -13.81 2.22
CA ALA A 197 12.03 -13.62 0.81
C ALA A 197 12.22 -14.92 -0.01
N ARG A 198 13.29 -15.68 0.25
CA ARG A 198 13.51 -16.99 -0.41
C ARG A 198 12.40 -18.00 -0.07
N ALA A 199 11.97 -18.06 1.18
CA ALA A 199 10.90 -18.96 1.60
C ALA A 199 9.54 -18.58 0.98
N GLN A 200 9.29 -17.28 0.78
CA GLN A 200 8.08 -16.78 0.11
C GLN A 200 8.10 -17.10 -1.39
N SER A 201 9.22 -16.88 -2.06
CA SER A 201 9.41 -17.21 -3.48
C SER A 201 9.16 -18.71 -3.76
N GLU A 202 9.56 -19.59 -2.84
CA GLU A 202 9.27 -21.04 -2.93
C GLU A 202 7.77 -21.35 -2.81
N ARG A 203 7.06 -20.71 -1.87
CA ARG A 203 5.60 -20.83 -1.73
C ARG A 203 4.85 -20.30 -2.94
N ARG A 204 5.37 -19.24 -3.57
CA ARG A 204 4.82 -18.69 -4.82
C ARG A 204 4.96 -19.68 -5.96
N ARG A 205 6.15 -20.26 -6.19
CA ARG A 205 6.38 -21.28 -7.21
C ARG A 205 5.43 -22.47 -7.04
N GLN A 206 5.11 -22.85 -5.80
CA GLN A 206 4.12 -23.89 -5.53
C GLN A 206 2.69 -23.44 -5.92
N ARG A 207 2.32 -22.16 -5.68
CA ARG A 207 1.01 -21.60 -6.10
C ARG A 207 0.87 -21.57 -7.62
N THR A 208 1.89 -21.09 -8.33
CA THR A 208 1.91 -21.07 -9.81
C THR A 208 1.81 -22.49 -10.39
N ARG A 209 2.52 -23.46 -9.82
CA ARG A 209 2.42 -24.88 -10.23
C ARG A 209 1.04 -25.47 -9.98
N SER A 210 0.25 -24.93 -9.06
CA SER A 210 -1.12 -25.35 -8.79
C SER A 210 -2.16 -24.69 -9.70
N GLY A 211 -1.77 -23.95 -10.74
CA GLY A 211 -2.68 -23.26 -11.67
C GLY A 211 -3.39 -22.04 -11.07
N ALA A 212 -3.04 -21.61 -9.84
CA ALA A 212 -3.68 -20.46 -9.23
C ALA A 212 -3.19 -19.15 -9.89
N LYS A 213 -4.14 -18.33 -10.34
CA LYS A 213 -3.91 -16.98 -10.82
C LYS A 213 -3.97 -15.97 -9.67
N THR A 214 -3.17 -14.92 -9.75
CA THR A 214 -3.09 -13.90 -8.70
C THR A 214 -3.46 -12.52 -9.26
N VAL A 215 -4.33 -11.81 -8.55
CA VAL A 215 -4.74 -10.43 -8.84
C VAL A 215 -4.18 -9.52 -7.74
N GLY A 216 -3.33 -8.58 -8.12
CA GLY A 216 -2.79 -7.56 -7.23
C GLY A 216 -3.71 -6.34 -7.16
N LEU A 217 -3.85 -5.74 -5.97
CA LEU A 217 -4.55 -4.46 -5.81
C LEU A 217 -3.52 -3.36 -5.58
N ALA A 218 -3.48 -2.36 -6.45
CA ALA A 218 -2.60 -1.22 -6.34
C ALA A 218 -3.41 0.10 -6.42
N GLY A 219 -2.88 1.16 -5.88
CA GLY A 219 -3.52 2.47 -5.92
C GLY A 219 -3.15 3.32 -4.72
N TYR A 220 -3.52 4.57 -4.76
CA TYR A 220 -3.24 5.53 -3.71
C TYR A 220 -3.86 5.12 -2.35
N THR A 221 -3.34 5.66 -1.25
CA THR A 221 -3.97 5.46 0.07
C THR A 221 -5.41 5.93 0.05
N ASN A 222 -6.31 5.21 0.73
CA ASN A 222 -7.75 5.47 0.76
C ASN A 222 -8.51 5.30 -0.59
N ALA A 223 -7.88 4.71 -1.61
CA ALA A 223 -8.56 4.35 -2.87
C ALA A 223 -9.50 3.13 -2.76
N GLY A 224 -9.83 2.67 -1.57
CA GLY A 224 -10.78 1.58 -1.34
C GLY A 224 -10.23 0.15 -1.53
N LYS A 225 -8.90 -0.06 -1.60
CA LYS A 225 -8.27 -1.37 -1.84
C LYS A 225 -8.74 -2.45 -0.88
N SER A 226 -8.60 -2.23 0.42
CA SER A 226 -8.97 -3.20 1.46
C SER A 226 -10.48 -3.45 1.52
N SER A 227 -11.30 -2.44 1.15
CA SER A 227 -12.75 -2.59 1.02
C SER A 227 -13.11 -3.49 -0.15
N LEU A 228 -12.48 -3.28 -1.32
CA LEU A 228 -12.65 -4.11 -2.50
C LEU A 228 -12.16 -5.55 -2.25
N PHE A 229 -10.99 -5.69 -1.62
CA PHE A 229 -10.45 -6.99 -1.23
C PHE A 229 -11.44 -7.78 -0.37
N ARG A 230 -12.02 -7.15 0.66
CA ARG A 230 -13.02 -7.78 1.52
C ARG A 230 -14.27 -8.17 0.75
N ALA A 231 -14.77 -7.29 -0.13
CA ALA A 231 -15.97 -7.54 -0.91
C ALA A 231 -15.81 -8.69 -1.91
N LEU A 232 -14.64 -8.80 -2.56
CA LEU A 232 -14.36 -9.86 -3.53
C LEU A 232 -13.92 -11.18 -2.88
N SER A 233 -13.19 -11.16 -1.75
CA SER A 233 -12.67 -12.40 -1.14
C SER A 233 -13.54 -12.97 -0.05
N GLY A 234 -14.57 -12.26 0.41
CA GLY A 234 -15.39 -12.65 1.56
C GLY A 234 -14.63 -12.75 2.89
N LYS A 235 -13.32 -12.43 2.90
CA LYS A 235 -12.48 -12.43 4.10
C LYS A 235 -12.71 -11.17 4.90
N SER A 236 -12.98 -11.29 6.20
CA SER A 236 -12.98 -10.14 7.10
C SER A 236 -11.55 -9.63 7.29
N VAL A 237 -11.21 -8.54 6.63
CA VAL A 237 -10.02 -7.73 6.89
C VAL A 237 -10.47 -6.52 7.71
N LEU A 238 -9.66 -6.09 8.64
CA LEU A 238 -9.93 -4.87 9.40
C LEU A 238 -9.87 -3.70 8.41
N VAL A 239 -11.03 -3.22 7.97
CA VAL A 239 -11.15 -2.01 7.18
C VAL A 239 -11.45 -0.90 8.16
N GLU A 240 -10.43 -0.14 8.51
CA GLU A 240 -10.58 1.11 9.23
C GLU A 240 -10.48 2.25 8.22
N ASP A 241 -11.24 3.30 8.42
CA ASP A 241 -11.15 4.55 7.65
C ASP A 241 -9.91 5.34 8.09
N ARG A 242 -8.76 4.69 7.95
CA ARG A 242 -7.44 5.20 8.34
C ARG A 242 -6.46 4.95 7.21
N LEU A 243 -5.56 5.90 7.00
CA LEU A 243 -4.47 5.75 6.05
C LEU A 243 -3.58 4.56 6.46
N PHE A 244 -3.18 3.73 5.49
CA PHE A 244 -2.35 2.53 5.69
C PHE A 244 -2.95 1.48 6.63
N SER A 245 -4.24 1.19 6.49
CA SER A 245 -4.87 0.07 7.20
C SER A 245 -4.22 -1.28 6.87
N THR A 246 -3.55 -1.39 5.73
CA THR A 246 -2.83 -2.59 5.27
C THR A 246 -1.36 -2.27 5.02
N LEU A 247 -0.46 -2.81 5.84
CA LEU A 247 1.01 -2.73 5.68
C LEU A 247 1.62 -4.03 5.16
N GLU A 248 0.82 -5.06 5.04
CA GLU A 248 1.23 -6.39 4.62
C GLU A 248 0.39 -6.87 3.46
N THR A 249 1.02 -7.63 2.58
CA THR A 249 0.27 -8.32 1.54
C THR A 249 -0.67 -9.34 2.17
N THR A 250 -1.96 -9.02 2.17
CA THR A 250 -2.98 -9.96 2.61
C THR A 250 -3.49 -10.73 1.40
N VAL A 251 -3.38 -12.07 1.44
CA VAL A 251 -3.88 -12.93 0.37
C VAL A 251 -5.25 -13.49 0.73
N GLY A 252 -6.23 -13.27 -0.14
CA GLY A 252 -7.58 -13.82 -0.08
C GLY A 252 -7.88 -14.67 -1.31
N ARG A 253 -8.92 -15.50 -1.23
CA ARG A 253 -9.44 -16.25 -2.37
C ARG A 253 -10.65 -15.51 -2.93
N MET A 254 -10.59 -15.11 -4.19
CA MET A 254 -11.75 -14.58 -4.90
C MET A 254 -12.61 -15.71 -5.45
N GLU A 255 -11.97 -16.71 -6.06
CA GLU A 255 -12.67 -17.84 -6.66
C GLU A 255 -11.95 -19.16 -6.34
N ALA A 256 -12.71 -20.23 -6.21
CA ALA A 256 -12.19 -21.55 -5.87
C ALA A 256 -11.82 -22.37 -7.11
N SER A 257 -12.63 -22.25 -8.17
CA SER A 257 -12.46 -22.92 -9.46
C SER A 257 -13.07 -22.05 -10.56
N PRO A 258 -12.30 -21.50 -11.50
CA PRO A 258 -10.82 -21.51 -11.51
C PRO A 258 -10.24 -20.76 -10.29
N ARG A 259 -9.08 -21.20 -9.84
CA ARG A 259 -8.50 -20.66 -8.60
C ARG A 259 -7.90 -19.27 -8.81
N VAL A 260 -8.56 -18.25 -8.25
CA VAL A 260 -8.10 -16.87 -8.29
C VAL A 260 -7.85 -16.35 -6.87
N LEU A 261 -6.64 -15.82 -6.66
CA LEU A 261 -6.20 -15.22 -5.41
C LEU A 261 -6.11 -13.70 -5.57
N LEU A 262 -6.56 -12.99 -4.56
CA LEU A 262 -6.37 -11.53 -4.44
C LEU A 262 -5.24 -11.25 -3.49
N ALA A 263 -4.40 -10.26 -3.82
CA ALA A 263 -3.36 -9.74 -2.96
C ALA A 263 -3.62 -8.25 -2.69
N ASP A 264 -4.00 -7.92 -1.44
CA ASP A 264 -4.11 -6.53 -0.97
C ASP A 264 -2.75 -5.99 -0.58
N THR A 265 -2.45 -4.74 -0.92
CA THR A 265 -1.13 -4.15 -0.80
C THR A 265 -1.15 -2.81 -0.07
N ILE A 266 0.03 -2.35 0.30
CA ILE A 266 0.24 -1.00 0.83
C ILE A 266 -0.18 0.02 -0.22
N GLY A 267 -0.98 1.03 0.17
CA GLY A 267 -1.34 2.13 -0.72
C GLY A 267 -0.14 3.00 -1.08
N PHE A 268 -0.13 3.50 -2.30
CA PHE A 268 0.83 4.53 -2.71
C PHE A 268 0.58 5.84 -1.98
N ILE A 269 1.64 6.61 -1.79
CA ILE A 269 1.63 7.91 -1.15
C ILE A 269 2.64 8.80 -1.88
N ASP A 270 2.37 10.11 -1.93
CA ASP A 270 3.28 11.06 -2.54
C ASP A 270 4.63 11.17 -1.81
N ALA A 271 5.66 11.44 -2.60
CA ALA A 271 6.98 11.87 -2.11
C ALA A 271 7.60 10.96 -1.03
N LEU A 272 7.43 9.62 -1.14
CA LEU A 272 8.23 8.71 -0.33
C LEU A 272 9.70 8.80 -0.76
N PRO A 273 10.65 9.05 0.17
CA PRO A 273 12.06 9.01 -0.15
C PRO A 273 12.47 7.63 -0.65
N SER A 274 13.36 7.59 -1.63
CA SER A 274 13.88 6.35 -2.23
C SER A 274 14.40 5.35 -1.19
N GLU A 275 15.02 5.82 -0.11
CA GLU A 275 15.52 4.98 0.99
C GLU A 275 14.40 4.28 1.76
N THR A 276 13.26 4.95 1.92
CA THR A 276 12.07 4.38 2.57
C THR A 276 11.36 3.41 1.63
N LEU A 277 11.25 3.78 0.34
CA LEU A 277 10.74 2.91 -0.72
C LEU A 277 11.54 1.61 -0.84
N GLU A 278 12.89 1.66 -0.76
CA GLU A 278 13.71 0.46 -0.74
C GLU A 278 13.38 -0.49 0.41
N ALA A 279 13.03 0.03 1.58
CA ALA A 279 12.65 -0.81 2.70
C ALA A 279 11.34 -1.59 2.45
N PHE A 280 10.41 -1.02 1.68
CA PHE A 280 9.12 -1.63 1.33
C PHE A 280 9.12 -2.31 -0.04
N ARG A 281 10.21 -2.21 -0.81
CA ARG A 281 10.32 -2.79 -2.16
C ARG A 281 9.90 -4.26 -2.20
N ALA A 282 10.32 -5.06 -1.24
CA ALA A 282 9.98 -6.48 -1.21
C ALA A 282 8.47 -6.73 -1.01
N THR A 283 7.82 -5.97 -0.14
CA THR A 283 6.37 -6.09 0.11
C THR A 283 5.55 -5.60 -1.08
N LEU A 284 5.99 -4.50 -1.72
CA LEU A 284 5.35 -3.96 -2.90
C LEU A 284 5.61 -4.84 -4.14
N ALA A 285 6.82 -5.39 -4.28
CA ALA A 285 7.13 -6.32 -5.35
C ALA A 285 6.27 -7.59 -5.28
N GLU A 286 6.08 -8.16 -4.09
CA GLU A 286 5.20 -9.32 -3.90
C GLU A 286 3.77 -9.08 -4.42
N ALA A 287 3.30 -7.85 -4.30
CA ALA A 287 1.98 -7.44 -4.73
C ALA A 287 1.88 -7.19 -6.24
N LEU A 288 2.95 -6.68 -6.83
CA LEU A 288 3.03 -6.39 -8.27
C LEU A 288 3.39 -7.65 -9.07
N GLU A 289 3.98 -8.65 -8.43
CA GLU A 289 4.23 -9.97 -9.00
C GLU A 289 2.91 -10.77 -9.12
N CYS A 290 1.96 -10.30 -9.92
CA CYS A 290 0.63 -10.87 -10.15
C CYS A 290 0.37 -11.11 -11.63
N ASP A 291 -0.66 -11.92 -11.97
CA ASP A 291 -1.08 -12.15 -13.36
C ASP A 291 -1.92 -10.98 -13.89
N LEU A 292 -2.60 -10.25 -12.99
CA LEU A 292 -3.42 -9.08 -13.31
C LEU A 292 -3.31 -8.07 -12.18
N LEU A 293 -3.08 -6.79 -12.49
CA LEU A 293 -3.04 -5.69 -11.53
C LEU A 293 -4.29 -4.82 -11.64
N LEU A 294 -5.02 -4.65 -10.55
CA LEU A 294 -6.11 -3.67 -10.45
C LEU A 294 -5.53 -2.35 -9.95
N LEU A 295 -5.46 -1.35 -10.82
CA LEU A 295 -5.06 0.01 -10.48
C LEU A 295 -6.28 0.79 -10.02
N MET A 296 -6.35 1.09 -8.74
CA MET A 296 -7.52 1.64 -8.09
C MET A 296 -7.40 3.14 -7.84
N ALA A 297 -8.48 3.88 -8.13
CA ALA A 297 -8.61 5.28 -7.77
C ALA A 297 -10.02 5.58 -7.22
N ASP A 298 -10.12 6.64 -6.43
CA ASP A 298 -11.36 7.11 -5.84
C ASP A 298 -12.12 7.99 -6.85
N ALA A 299 -13.30 7.57 -7.28
CA ALA A 299 -14.11 8.31 -8.24
C ALA A 299 -14.70 9.61 -7.65
N SER A 300 -14.73 9.74 -6.33
CA SER A 300 -15.23 10.93 -5.64
C SER A 300 -14.17 12.04 -5.47
N ASP A 301 -12.93 11.80 -5.88
CA ASP A 301 -11.89 12.83 -5.92
C ASP A 301 -12.24 13.87 -7.00
N ASP A 302 -11.88 15.14 -6.77
CA ASP A 302 -11.93 16.11 -7.85
C ASP A 302 -10.95 15.76 -8.98
N ALA A 303 -11.20 16.29 -10.19
CA ALA A 303 -10.43 15.92 -11.38
C ALA A 303 -8.91 16.13 -11.23
N SER A 304 -8.49 17.17 -10.52
CA SER A 304 -7.07 17.48 -10.31
C SER A 304 -6.41 16.49 -9.37
N GLU A 305 -7.09 16.12 -8.30
CA GLU A 305 -6.62 15.14 -7.32
C GLU A 305 -6.64 13.73 -7.88
N LEU A 306 -7.68 13.37 -8.63
CA LEU A 306 -7.76 12.08 -9.34
C LEU A 306 -6.58 11.90 -10.29
N LEU A 307 -6.28 12.91 -11.13
CA LEU A 307 -5.14 12.88 -12.05
C LEU A 307 -3.80 12.79 -11.31
N ARG A 308 -3.65 13.55 -10.23
CA ARG A 308 -2.44 13.52 -9.40
C ARG A 308 -2.21 12.14 -8.79
N ARG A 309 -3.23 11.54 -8.16
CA ARG A 309 -3.17 10.23 -7.52
C ARG A 309 -2.97 9.09 -8.51
N LEU A 310 -3.68 9.11 -9.65
CA LEU A 310 -3.48 8.16 -10.73
C LEU A 310 -2.07 8.28 -11.33
N GLY A 311 -1.62 9.51 -11.62
CA GLY A 311 -0.29 9.76 -12.15
C GLY A 311 0.84 9.28 -11.22
N THR A 312 0.68 9.46 -9.90
CA THR A 312 1.60 8.90 -8.90
C THR A 312 1.56 7.38 -8.92
N SER A 313 0.37 6.79 -8.91
CA SER A 313 0.20 5.34 -8.91
C SER A 313 0.78 4.68 -10.18
N ILE A 314 0.56 5.28 -11.35
CA ILE A 314 1.09 4.80 -12.64
C ILE A 314 2.62 4.82 -12.62
N ARG A 315 3.23 5.94 -12.22
CA ARG A 315 4.70 6.04 -12.15
C ARG A 315 5.30 5.00 -11.21
N GLU A 316 4.71 4.84 -10.02
CA GLU A 316 5.15 3.85 -9.05
C GLU A 316 5.01 2.40 -9.55
N VAL A 317 4.00 2.12 -10.36
CA VAL A 317 3.81 0.82 -11.01
C VAL A 317 4.81 0.66 -12.16
N GLN A 318 4.95 1.65 -13.03
CA GLN A 318 5.87 1.60 -14.19
C GLN A 318 7.33 1.44 -13.77
N ASP A 319 7.79 2.19 -12.77
CA ASP A 319 9.16 2.10 -12.25
C ASP A 319 9.52 0.70 -11.71
N ARG A 320 8.52 -0.16 -11.51
CA ARG A 320 8.68 -1.50 -10.93
C ARG A 320 8.36 -2.62 -11.88
N LEU A 321 7.53 -2.37 -12.90
CA LEU A 321 7.16 -3.34 -13.94
C LEU A 321 8.12 -3.34 -15.13
N GLU A 322 9.25 -2.59 -15.09
CA GLU A 322 10.24 -2.53 -16.18
C GLU A 322 10.75 -3.90 -16.66
N GLU A 323 10.54 -4.98 -15.89
CA GLU A 323 10.97 -6.35 -16.21
C GLU A 323 9.80 -7.35 -16.42
N GLU A 324 8.54 -6.99 -16.19
CA GLU A 324 7.40 -7.93 -16.27
C GLU A 324 6.21 -7.31 -17.03
N ASP A 325 5.72 -8.01 -18.06
CA ASP A 325 4.47 -7.69 -18.78
C ASP A 325 3.26 -8.07 -17.90
N VAL A 326 2.92 -7.22 -16.93
CA VAL A 326 1.71 -7.38 -16.11
C VAL A 326 0.56 -6.60 -16.73
N GLU A 327 -0.55 -7.26 -16.95
CA GLU A 327 -1.76 -6.60 -17.45
C GLU A 327 -2.39 -5.73 -16.35
N VAL A 328 -2.74 -4.48 -16.68
CA VAL A 328 -3.30 -3.50 -15.75
C VAL A 328 -4.76 -3.22 -16.10
N MET A 329 -5.65 -3.30 -15.12
CA MET A 329 -7.07 -2.95 -15.22
C MET A 329 -7.38 -1.79 -14.27
N VAL A 330 -8.00 -0.73 -14.79
CA VAL A 330 -8.36 0.45 -13.99
C VAL A 330 -9.70 0.24 -13.29
N VAL A 331 -9.74 0.51 -11.98
CA VAL A 331 -10.94 0.37 -11.15
C VAL A 331 -11.20 1.68 -10.42
N LEU A 332 -12.32 2.30 -10.72
CA LEU A 332 -12.80 3.52 -10.09
C LEU A 332 -13.79 3.16 -8.99
N THR A 333 -13.40 3.43 -7.75
CA THR A 333 -14.14 3.04 -6.54
C THR A 333 -15.05 4.14 -6.04
N LYS A 334 -15.86 3.84 -5.02
CA LYS A 334 -16.76 4.79 -4.33
C LYS A 334 -17.77 5.48 -5.27
N VAL A 335 -18.22 4.77 -6.30
CA VAL A 335 -19.15 5.33 -7.29
C VAL A 335 -20.53 5.66 -6.72
N ASP A 336 -20.83 5.17 -5.53
CA ASP A 336 -22.00 5.54 -4.74
C ASP A 336 -21.98 6.98 -4.21
N LEU A 337 -20.83 7.66 -4.27
CA LEU A 337 -20.64 9.05 -3.84
C LEU A 337 -20.74 10.06 -4.99
N ILE A 338 -20.87 9.59 -6.25
CA ILE A 338 -20.92 10.44 -7.44
C ILE A 338 -22.19 10.20 -8.25
N ASP A 339 -22.68 11.25 -8.91
CA ASP A 339 -23.82 11.13 -9.81
C ASP A 339 -23.42 10.66 -11.23
N THR A 340 -24.42 10.53 -12.12
CA THR A 340 -24.21 10.08 -13.50
C THR A 340 -23.37 11.05 -14.33
N GLN A 341 -23.50 12.36 -14.07
CA GLN A 341 -22.77 13.39 -14.81
C GLN A 341 -21.30 13.42 -14.36
N GLU A 342 -21.07 13.35 -13.06
CA GLU A 342 -19.72 13.24 -12.48
C GLU A 342 -19.02 11.96 -12.94
N ARG A 343 -19.74 10.83 -13.03
CA ARG A 343 -19.20 9.58 -13.56
C ARG A 343 -18.72 9.71 -15.01
N GLN A 344 -19.50 10.40 -15.87
CA GLN A 344 -19.07 10.65 -17.24
C GLN A 344 -17.82 11.54 -17.27
N HIS A 345 -17.79 12.59 -16.47
CA HIS A 345 -16.62 13.46 -16.36
C HIS A 345 -15.36 12.71 -15.90
N VAL A 346 -15.47 11.88 -14.87
CA VAL A 346 -14.37 11.02 -14.39
C VAL A 346 -13.88 10.08 -15.48
N LYS A 347 -14.82 9.50 -16.27
CA LYS A 347 -14.46 8.63 -17.39
C LYS A 347 -13.66 9.37 -18.45
N ASP A 348 -14.06 10.60 -18.79
CA ASP A 348 -13.37 11.44 -19.77
C ASP A 348 -11.97 11.82 -19.29
N VAL A 349 -11.83 12.23 -18.01
CA VAL A 349 -10.56 12.56 -17.36
C VAL A 349 -9.59 11.38 -17.39
N VAL A 350 -10.06 10.17 -17.12
CA VAL A 350 -9.24 8.94 -17.12
C VAL A 350 -8.85 8.55 -18.55
N ALA A 351 -9.75 8.75 -19.52
CA ALA A 351 -9.46 8.51 -20.93
C ALA A 351 -8.39 9.46 -21.50
N ASP A 352 -8.38 10.72 -21.07
CA ASP A 352 -7.39 11.72 -21.49
C ASP A 352 -5.95 11.35 -21.13
N ILE A 353 -5.74 10.54 -20.11
CA ILE A 353 -4.42 10.00 -19.72
C ILE A 353 -4.13 8.62 -20.32
N GLY A 354 -4.95 8.17 -21.28
CA GLY A 354 -4.75 6.92 -22.03
C GLY A 354 -5.21 5.65 -21.30
N LEU A 355 -5.94 5.77 -20.20
CA LEU A 355 -6.53 4.63 -19.49
C LEU A 355 -7.96 4.40 -20.01
N LEU A 356 -8.11 3.34 -20.79
CA LEU A 356 -9.38 3.00 -21.43
C LEU A 356 -10.20 2.01 -20.59
N ASP A 357 -11.52 2.06 -20.74
CA ASP A 357 -12.49 1.13 -20.17
C ASP A 357 -12.36 0.91 -18.65
N PRO A 358 -12.39 1.99 -17.83
CA PRO A 358 -12.33 1.84 -16.38
C PRO A 358 -13.60 1.16 -15.84
N HIS A 359 -13.43 0.29 -14.84
CA HIS A 359 -14.51 -0.36 -14.11
C HIS A 359 -14.97 0.50 -12.94
N PHE A 360 -16.24 0.89 -12.93
CA PHE A 360 -16.86 1.66 -11.86
C PHE A 360 -17.48 0.73 -10.82
N VAL A 361 -17.05 0.84 -9.55
CA VAL A 361 -17.50 -0.06 -8.49
C VAL A 361 -17.76 0.65 -7.17
N SER A 362 -18.69 0.12 -6.40
CA SER A 362 -18.86 0.43 -4.98
C SER A 362 -18.81 -0.84 -4.15
N SER A 363 -17.82 -0.94 -3.30
CA SER A 363 -17.74 -2.03 -2.31
C SER A 363 -18.79 -1.89 -1.19
N HIS A 364 -19.44 -0.72 -1.09
CA HIS A 364 -20.47 -0.44 -0.09
C HIS A 364 -21.85 -0.90 -0.56
N THR A 365 -22.23 -0.53 -1.78
CA THR A 365 -23.54 -0.87 -2.36
C THR A 365 -23.54 -2.16 -3.16
N GLY A 366 -22.37 -2.65 -3.57
CA GLY A 366 -22.22 -3.78 -4.47
C GLY A 366 -22.33 -3.42 -5.95
N GLU A 367 -22.54 -2.14 -6.30
CA GLU A 367 -22.62 -1.69 -7.68
C GLU A 367 -21.34 -2.02 -8.45
N GLY A 368 -21.47 -2.57 -9.66
CA GLY A 368 -20.36 -2.92 -10.55
C GLY A 368 -19.51 -4.13 -10.12
N MET A 369 -19.73 -4.70 -8.93
CA MET A 369 -18.89 -5.76 -8.37
C MET A 369 -18.96 -7.07 -9.18
N VAL A 370 -20.14 -7.43 -9.67
CA VAL A 370 -20.32 -8.62 -10.52
C VAL A 370 -19.60 -8.44 -11.85
N ALA A 371 -19.79 -7.27 -12.49
CA ALA A 371 -19.13 -6.95 -13.76
C ALA A 371 -17.59 -6.92 -13.63
N LEU A 372 -17.06 -6.38 -12.53
CA LEU A 372 -15.62 -6.40 -12.25
C LEU A 372 -15.11 -7.84 -12.07
N ARG A 373 -15.82 -8.68 -11.30
CA ARG A 373 -15.44 -10.08 -11.11
C ARG A 373 -15.40 -10.82 -12.45
N ASP A 374 -16.41 -10.64 -13.29
CA ASP A 374 -16.49 -11.27 -14.60
C ASP A 374 -15.39 -10.78 -15.56
N ALA A 375 -15.07 -9.48 -15.51
CA ALA A 375 -13.95 -8.91 -16.25
C ALA A 375 -12.61 -9.51 -15.81
N ILE A 376 -12.37 -9.65 -14.51
CA ILE A 376 -11.17 -10.29 -13.94
C ILE A 376 -11.05 -11.75 -14.45
N LEU A 377 -12.13 -12.52 -14.36
CA LEU A 377 -12.14 -13.92 -14.81
C LEU A 377 -11.90 -14.03 -16.32
N THR A 378 -12.51 -13.13 -17.09
CA THR A 378 -12.30 -13.07 -18.55
C THR A 378 -10.86 -12.76 -18.92
N ARG A 379 -10.22 -11.82 -18.20
CA ARG A 379 -8.80 -11.47 -18.43
C ARG A 379 -7.85 -12.62 -18.08
N LEU A 380 -8.11 -13.32 -16.97
CA LEU A 380 -7.23 -14.39 -16.48
C LEU A 380 -7.42 -15.74 -17.18
N HIS A 381 -8.63 -16.04 -17.63
CA HIS A 381 -9.02 -17.37 -18.12
C HIS A 381 -9.67 -17.36 -19.51
N GLY A 382 -9.79 -16.17 -20.15
CA GLY A 382 -10.55 -16.00 -21.37
C GLY A 382 -12.06 -15.90 -21.13
N PRO A 383 -12.87 -15.85 -22.19
CA PRO A 383 -14.32 -15.78 -22.09
C PRO A 383 -14.90 -17.05 -21.44
N ALA A 384 -16.04 -16.92 -20.77
CA ALA A 384 -16.78 -18.09 -20.27
C ALA A 384 -17.10 -19.02 -21.43
N ARG A 385 -17.05 -20.34 -21.19
CA ARG A 385 -17.28 -21.37 -22.21
C ARG A 385 -18.61 -22.06 -21.98
N VAL A 386 -19.23 -22.44 -23.05
CA VAL A 386 -20.46 -23.27 -23.03
C VAL A 386 -20.07 -24.72 -23.18
N LEU A 387 -20.20 -25.48 -22.11
CA LEU A 387 -19.92 -26.90 -22.08
C LEU A 387 -21.25 -27.68 -22.16
N ARG A 388 -21.42 -28.51 -23.19
CA ARG A 388 -22.54 -29.38 -23.38
C ARG A 388 -22.26 -30.76 -22.81
N ILE A 389 -23.20 -31.26 -21.99
CA ILE A 389 -23.24 -32.64 -21.52
C ILE A 389 -24.33 -33.35 -22.29
N ALA A 390 -23.95 -34.24 -23.21
CA ALA A 390 -24.89 -35.03 -23.97
C ALA A 390 -25.65 -36.05 -23.08
N PRO A 391 -26.88 -36.48 -23.46
CA PRO A 391 -27.64 -37.49 -22.73
C PRO A 391 -26.88 -38.83 -22.69
N PRO A 392 -27.06 -39.66 -21.66
CA PRO A 392 -26.42 -40.98 -21.60
C PRO A 392 -26.95 -41.90 -22.71
N GLU A 393 -26.02 -42.56 -23.38
CA GLU A 393 -26.32 -43.72 -24.22
C GLU A 393 -26.24 -44.96 -23.32
N ASP A 394 -27.41 -45.56 -22.98
CA ASP A 394 -27.55 -46.70 -22.06
C ASP A 394 -26.89 -46.58 -20.66
N GLU A 395 -26.32 -47.62 -20.09
CA GLU A 395 -25.79 -47.67 -18.70
C GLU A 395 -24.59 -46.76 -18.38
N GLY A 396 -24.43 -45.66 -19.11
CA GLY A 396 -23.34 -44.69 -18.92
C GLY A 396 -23.40 -43.88 -17.61
N ARG A 397 -22.35 -43.14 -17.33
CA ARG A 397 -22.24 -42.28 -16.14
C ARG A 397 -23.41 -41.27 -16.10
N PRO A 398 -24.14 -41.14 -14.97
CA PRO A 398 -25.28 -40.23 -14.88
C PRO A 398 -24.88 -38.76 -15.19
N THR A 399 -25.75 -38.02 -15.90
CA THR A 399 -25.53 -36.60 -16.23
C THR A 399 -25.24 -35.79 -14.98
N ALA A 400 -25.94 -36.03 -13.87
CA ALA A 400 -25.72 -35.38 -12.58
C ALA A 400 -24.27 -35.58 -12.06
N ALA A 401 -23.65 -36.74 -12.27
CA ALA A 401 -22.27 -36.97 -11.84
C ALA A 401 -21.24 -36.22 -12.69
N LEU A 402 -21.55 -35.96 -13.98
CA LEU A 402 -20.74 -35.10 -14.84
C LEU A 402 -20.94 -33.64 -14.48
N GLU A 403 -22.17 -33.20 -14.22
CA GLU A 403 -22.41 -31.83 -13.71
C GLU A 403 -21.64 -31.56 -12.41
N ASP A 404 -21.62 -32.50 -11.47
CA ASP A 404 -20.87 -32.40 -10.22
C ASP A 404 -19.35 -32.32 -10.48
N ALA A 405 -18.84 -33.06 -11.45
CA ALA A 405 -17.44 -33.00 -11.83
C ALA A 405 -17.09 -31.64 -12.45
N VAL A 406 -17.95 -31.10 -13.32
CA VAL A 406 -17.81 -29.77 -13.92
C VAL A 406 -17.85 -28.68 -12.85
N ARG A 407 -18.79 -28.74 -11.90
CA ARG A 407 -18.89 -27.78 -10.77
C ARG A 407 -17.67 -27.78 -9.84
N LYS A 408 -16.99 -28.91 -9.73
CA LYS A 408 -15.75 -29.03 -8.95
C LYS A 408 -14.55 -28.44 -9.69
N ALA A 409 -14.56 -28.49 -11.02
CA ALA A 409 -13.46 -28.04 -11.87
C ALA A 409 -13.61 -26.58 -12.32
N GLY A 410 -14.84 -26.03 -12.34
CA GLY A 410 -15.11 -24.70 -12.84
C GLY A 410 -16.25 -23.99 -12.12
N LEU A 411 -16.32 -22.67 -12.33
CA LEU A 411 -17.38 -21.79 -11.86
C LEU A 411 -18.54 -21.82 -12.86
N VAL A 412 -19.59 -22.55 -12.55
CA VAL A 412 -20.81 -22.58 -13.36
C VAL A 412 -21.64 -21.34 -13.08
N LEU A 413 -21.89 -20.55 -14.12
CA LEU A 413 -22.70 -19.32 -14.07
C LEU A 413 -24.19 -19.64 -14.31
N GLU A 414 -24.47 -20.32 -15.42
CA GLU A 414 -25.83 -20.63 -15.86
C GLU A 414 -25.92 -22.12 -16.29
N ARG A 415 -27.12 -22.68 -16.14
CA ARG A 415 -27.47 -24.04 -16.55
C ARG A 415 -28.71 -23.99 -17.42
N ARG A 416 -28.69 -24.65 -18.58
CA ARG A 416 -29.83 -24.80 -19.48
C ARG A 416 -29.96 -26.27 -19.86
N GLU A 417 -31.18 -26.72 -19.98
CA GLU A 417 -31.50 -28.10 -20.43
C GLU A 417 -32.22 -28.03 -21.77
N ASN A 418 -31.67 -28.71 -22.76
CA ASN A 418 -32.19 -28.77 -24.13
C ASN A 418 -32.19 -30.21 -24.61
N GLU A 419 -33.37 -30.75 -24.93
CA GLU A 419 -33.56 -32.07 -25.57
C GLU A 419 -32.81 -33.21 -24.85
N GLY A 420 -32.71 -33.16 -23.51
CA GLY A 420 -32.01 -34.16 -22.70
C GLY A 420 -30.51 -33.94 -22.55
N ALA A 421 -29.91 -32.93 -23.25
CA ALA A 421 -28.58 -32.45 -23.02
C ALA A 421 -28.60 -31.31 -21.99
N VAL A 422 -27.50 -31.12 -21.28
CA VAL A 422 -27.32 -30.00 -20.34
C VAL A 422 -26.18 -29.09 -20.81
N ASP A 423 -26.50 -27.85 -21.06
CA ASP A 423 -25.54 -26.81 -21.38
C ASP A 423 -25.18 -26.02 -20.12
N LEU A 424 -23.91 -25.90 -19.85
CA LEU A 424 -23.36 -25.15 -18.71
C LEU A 424 -22.47 -24.01 -19.20
N LEU A 425 -22.81 -22.78 -18.83
CA LEU A 425 -21.94 -21.65 -19.03
C LEU A 425 -20.98 -21.56 -17.83
N LEU A 426 -19.67 -21.64 -18.08
CA LEU A 426 -18.70 -21.68 -16.98
C LEU A 426 -17.35 -21.05 -17.34
N TRP A 427 -16.63 -20.61 -16.29
CA TRP A 427 -15.19 -20.43 -16.33
C TRP A 427 -14.49 -21.66 -15.76
N CYS A 428 -13.49 -22.15 -16.46
CA CYS A 428 -12.68 -23.29 -16.06
C CYS A 428 -11.22 -23.07 -16.51
N ASP A 429 -10.28 -23.52 -15.69
CA ASP A 429 -8.87 -23.56 -16.11
C ASP A 429 -8.71 -24.52 -17.30
N GLY A 430 -7.81 -24.17 -18.25
CA GLY A 430 -7.63 -24.97 -19.47
C GLY A 430 -7.24 -26.42 -19.16
N ALA A 431 -6.35 -26.64 -18.20
CA ALA A 431 -5.91 -27.98 -17.82
C ALA A 431 -7.02 -28.79 -17.10
N ASP A 432 -7.88 -28.13 -16.34
CA ASP A 432 -9.03 -28.78 -15.71
C ASP A 432 -10.11 -29.12 -16.75
N LEU A 433 -10.31 -28.24 -17.75
CA LEU A 433 -11.21 -28.51 -18.86
C LEU A 433 -10.73 -29.70 -19.70
N GLU A 434 -9.44 -29.76 -20.05
CA GLU A 434 -8.86 -30.89 -20.77
C GLU A 434 -9.02 -32.21 -19.99
N ARG A 435 -8.81 -32.18 -18.68
CA ARG A 435 -9.04 -33.35 -17.81
C ARG A 435 -10.52 -33.80 -17.78
N LEU A 436 -11.46 -32.85 -17.74
CA LEU A 436 -12.88 -33.15 -17.80
C LEU A 436 -13.24 -33.77 -19.14
N MET A 437 -12.78 -33.17 -20.24
CA MET A 437 -13.04 -33.70 -21.59
C MET A 437 -12.47 -35.12 -21.76
N ALA A 438 -11.26 -35.37 -21.22
CA ALA A 438 -10.65 -36.71 -21.27
C ALA A 438 -11.43 -37.78 -20.44
N GLN A 439 -12.17 -37.38 -19.41
CA GLN A 439 -12.94 -38.30 -18.58
C GLN A 439 -14.25 -38.80 -19.26
N ALA A 440 -14.77 -38.02 -20.19
CA ALA A 440 -16.01 -38.34 -20.89
C ALA A 440 -16.04 -37.73 -22.31
N PRO A 441 -15.11 -38.14 -23.20
CA PRO A 441 -14.92 -37.53 -24.52
C PRO A 441 -16.16 -37.56 -25.40
N ASP A 442 -16.98 -38.60 -25.28
CA ASP A 442 -18.19 -38.78 -26.07
C ASP A 442 -19.40 -38.01 -25.49
N ARG A 443 -19.28 -37.49 -24.27
CA ARG A 443 -20.36 -36.86 -23.54
C ARG A 443 -20.17 -35.36 -23.30
N LEU A 444 -18.93 -34.90 -23.28
CA LEU A 444 -18.57 -33.52 -22.99
C LEU A 444 -18.04 -32.86 -24.27
N SER A 445 -18.62 -31.73 -24.64
CA SER A 445 -18.13 -30.91 -25.77
C SER A 445 -18.24 -29.43 -25.47
N VAL A 446 -17.24 -28.64 -25.93
CA VAL A 446 -17.34 -27.18 -25.90
C VAL A 446 -18.11 -26.75 -27.15
N VAL A 447 -19.25 -26.10 -26.95
CA VAL A 447 -20.16 -25.73 -28.06
C VAL A 447 -20.19 -24.24 -28.34
N GLY A 448 -19.54 -23.42 -27.50
CA GLY A 448 -19.42 -21.98 -27.71
C GLY A 448 -18.65 -21.28 -26.63
N GLU A 449 -18.40 -19.96 -26.85
CA GLU A 449 -17.74 -19.08 -25.90
C GLU A 449 -18.59 -17.81 -25.68
N GLY A 450 -18.63 -17.35 -24.42
CA GLY A 450 -19.36 -16.17 -24.00
C GLY A 450 -20.85 -16.41 -23.72
N VAL A 451 -21.44 -15.43 -23.05
CA VAL A 451 -22.87 -15.44 -22.66
C VAL A 451 -23.80 -15.43 -23.87
N GLU A 452 -23.39 -14.80 -24.98
CA GLU A 452 -24.19 -14.74 -26.22
C GLU A 452 -24.33 -16.12 -26.84
N ALA A 453 -23.26 -16.93 -26.89
CA ALA A 453 -23.32 -18.30 -27.39
C ALA A 453 -24.16 -19.23 -26.50
N PHE A 454 -24.31 -18.94 -25.22
CA PHE A 454 -25.18 -19.68 -24.31
C PHE A 454 -26.65 -19.31 -24.50
N ARG A 455 -26.96 -18.06 -24.89
CA ARG A 455 -28.33 -17.56 -25.09
C ARG A 455 -28.88 -17.86 -26.46
N SER A 456 -28.02 -18.07 -27.47
CA SER A 456 -28.38 -18.54 -28.80
C SER A 456 -28.75 -20.04 -28.79
#